data_b3229363748de211162f00e29c4edecd
#
_entry.id   b3229363748de211162f00e29c4edecd
#
_cell.length_a   1.000
_cell.length_b   1.000
_cell.length_c   1.000
_cell.angle_alpha   90.00
_cell.angle_beta   90.00
_cell.angle_gamma   90.00
#
_symmetry.space_group_name_H-M   'P 1'
#
loop_
_entity.id
_entity.type
_entity.pdbx_description
1 polymer ?
#
loop_
_entity_poly.entity_id
_entity_poly.type
_entity_poly.pdbx_seq_one_letter_code
_entity_poly.pdbx_strand_id
1 'polypeptide(L)'
;MQIKHTVTLAALALAAGCALAQQGVSKTEITIGSIQDLSGPAVSLGKQARLGMMLRVDEINEQGGINGRKLKIIVEDSGYDPKKAFLGAQKLVNQDKIFMMVGHIGTAHNLAAMPVQFEKNVINFFPLTAAREMYEPLHKLKYAFSVTYFDQIRKTAPKLVKEKGIKKVCTLYQDDEFGLEVMRGGEAGLKSIGMDYTEKTSYKRGATDFSSQVAKMKAAGCEMVVLGTIARETIGSIGESRKTGFNPVFLASNAAYNDAIHKLGGKAMDGLYSSMTAQNPYLDDNSQPIRFWANKFKTKFNDDPSVFAVYGYLIVDTFAKVAEKAGQNLTTDSFAKVMDTMNTPPDIFGSPSTSFSPTKHMGSDAARLSQIVDGKWKVVSEYIN
;
A
#
# COMPACT_ATOMS: atom_id res chain seq x y z
N MET A 1 -59.49 60.56 22.86
CA MET A 1 -58.10 60.59 22.34
C MET A 1 -57.49 59.27 22.78
N GLN A 2 -57.54 58.27 21.89
CA GLN A 2 -57.01 56.91 22.16
C GLN A 2 -55.66 56.71 21.48
N ILE A 3 -54.65 56.50 22.27
CA ILE A 3 -53.26 56.15 21.82
C ILE A 3 -53.20 54.67 21.63
N LYS A 4 -53.03 54.21 20.37
CA LYS A 4 -52.77 52.82 20.05
C LYS A 4 -51.26 52.56 20.12
N HIS A 5 -50.83 51.74 21.07
CA HIS A 5 -49.45 51.21 21.09
C HIS A 5 -49.34 49.99 20.17
N THR A 6 -48.62 50.16 19.08
CA THR A 6 -48.28 49.07 18.21
C THR A 6 -46.95 48.42 18.73
N VAL A 7 -47.07 47.20 19.28
CA VAL A 7 -45.89 46.40 19.68
C VAL A 7 -45.42 45.63 18.48
N THR A 8 -44.25 46.00 17.96
CA THR A 8 -43.57 45.28 16.85
C THR A 8 -42.71 44.17 17.48
N LEU A 9 -43.15 42.93 17.40
CA LEU A 9 -42.32 41.75 17.71
C LEU A 9 -41.29 41.54 16.58
N ALA A 10 -40.02 41.80 16.88
CA ALA A 10 -38.91 41.40 16.02
C ALA A 10 -38.58 39.94 16.31
N ALA A 11 -39.01 39.02 15.45
CA ALA A 11 -38.60 37.64 15.47
C ALA A 11 -37.17 37.53 14.93
N LEU A 12 -36.15 37.45 15.79
CA LEU A 12 -34.81 37.02 15.42
C LEU A 12 -34.86 35.51 15.06
N ALA A 13 -34.92 35.18 13.79
CA ALA A 13 -34.67 33.83 13.32
C ALA A 13 -33.17 33.53 13.48
N LEU A 14 -32.80 32.85 14.57
CA LEU A 14 -31.51 32.15 14.65
C LEU A 14 -31.50 31.02 13.62
N ALA A 15 -30.96 31.29 12.43
CA ALA A 15 -30.53 30.29 11.52
C ALA A 15 -29.27 29.63 12.11
N ALA A 16 -29.47 28.71 13.06
CA ALA A 16 -28.43 27.76 13.44
C ALA A 16 -28.21 26.86 12.24
N GLY A 17 -27.26 27.23 11.37
CA GLY A 17 -26.73 26.35 10.33
C GLY A 17 -26.25 25.08 11.04
N CYS A 18 -27.03 24.00 10.97
CA CYS A 18 -26.52 22.66 11.29
C CYS A 18 -25.39 22.40 10.29
N ALA A 19 -24.17 22.76 10.64
CA ALA A 19 -23.00 22.19 9.99
C ALA A 19 -23.15 20.66 10.15
N LEU A 20 -23.47 19.97 9.07
CA LEU A 20 -23.53 18.51 9.08
C LEU A 20 -22.20 18.02 9.63
N ALA A 21 -22.25 17.38 10.81
CA ALA A 21 -21.05 16.90 11.48
C ALA A 21 -20.33 15.94 10.52
N GLN A 22 -19.03 16.17 10.31
CA GLN A 22 -18.22 15.30 9.45
C GLN A 22 -18.25 13.87 10.00
N GLN A 23 -18.62 12.91 9.15
CA GLN A 23 -18.61 11.49 9.52
C GLN A 23 -17.22 11.10 10.07
N GLY A 24 -17.20 10.35 11.18
CA GLY A 24 -15.99 9.85 11.81
C GLY A 24 -15.16 10.89 12.56
N VAL A 25 -15.66 12.14 12.71
CA VAL A 25 -14.99 13.20 13.46
C VAL A 25 -15.92 13.74 14.54
N SER A 26 -15.51 13.63 15.78
CA SER A 26 -16.20 14.21 16.95
C SER A 26 -15.34 15.26 17.62
N LYS A 27 -15.82 15.80 18.75
CA LYS A 27 -15.03 16.72 19.58
C LYS A 27 -13.84 16.04 20.27
N THR A 28 -13.91 14.71 20.49
CA THR A 28 -12.95 13.96 21.29
C THR A 28 -12.25 12.83 20.53
N GLU A 29 -12.74 12.45 19.34
CA GLU A 29 -12.25 11.28 18.61
C GLU A 29 -12.31 11.49 17.10
N ILE A 30 -11.33 10.93 16.39
CA ILE A 30 -11.32 10.72 14.94
C ILE A 30 -11.27 9.22 14.71
N THR A 31 -12.25 8.66 13.98
CA THR A 31 -12.32 7.23 13.66
C THR A 31 -11.93 7.00 12.21
N ILE A 32 -10.87 6.23 11.97
CA ILE A 32 -10.43 5.77 10.64
C ILE A 32 -10.65 4.27 10.51
N GLY A 33 -10.75 3.77 9.29
CA GLY A 33 -10.93 2.34 9.02
C GLY A 33 -9.86 1.78 8.10
N SER A 34 -9.63 0.48 8.19
CA SER A 34 -8.76 -0.27 7.29
C SER A 34 -9.33 -1.65 7.02
N ILE A 35 -9.07 -2.20 5.83
CA ILE A 35 -9.40 -3.59 5.51
C ILE A 35 -8.10 -4.31 5.18
N GLN A 36 -7.78 -5.34 5.95
CA GLN A 36 -6.55 -6.09 5.83
C GLN A 36 -6.84 -7.56 5.50
N ASP A 37 -5.83 -8.30 5.07
CA ASP A 37 -5.89 -9.75 5.08
C ASP A 37 -5.27 -10.26 6.40
N LEU A 38 -6.09 -10.80 7.29
CA LEU A 38 -5.65 -11.31 8.58
C LEU A 38 -5.76 -12.84 8.67
N SER A 39 -6.36 -13.50 7.68
CA SER A 39 -6.64 -14.94 7.68
C SER A 39 -6.37 -15.63 6.33
N GLY A 40 -6.07 -14.89 5.28
CA GLY A 40 -5.92 -15.41 3.91
C GLY A 40 -4.45 -15.51 3.43
N PRO A 41 -4.22 -15.59 2.12
CA PRO A 41 -2.89 -15.79 1.52
C PRO A 41 -1.93 -14.62 1.70
N ALA A 42 -2.42 -13.41 1.94
CA ALA A 42 -1.60 -12.21 2.20
C ALA A 42 -1.50 -11.86 3.70
N VAL A 43 -1.80 -12.81 4.60
CA VAL A 43 -1.82 -12.60 6.06
C VAL A 43 -0.51 -12.04 6.62
N SER A 44 0.63 -12.43 6.07
CA SER A 44 1.94 -11.89 6.48
C SER A 44 2.08 -10.40 6.21
N LEU A 45 1.41 -9.89 5.18
CA LEU A 45 1.40 -8.48 4.81
C LEU A 45 0.39 -7.69 5.66
N GLY A 46 -0.86 -8.16 5.68
CA GLY A 46 -1.96 -7.47 6.37
C GLY A 46 -1.78 -7.41 7.88
N LYS A 47 -1.30 -8.49 8.51
CA LYS A 47 -1.00 -8.51 9.94
C LYS A 47 0.06 -7.47 10.30
N GLN A 48 1.16 -7.42 9.56
CA GLN A 48 2.24 -6.47 9.79
C GLN A 48 1.80 -5.03 9.56
N ALA A 49 1.05 -4.75 8.49
CA ALA A 49 0.49 -3.43 8.23
C ALA A 49 -0.42 -2.95 9.39
N ARG A 50 -1.32 -3.83 9.86
CA ARG A 50 -2.17 -3.55 11.03
C ARG A 50 -1.34 -3.20 12.26
N LEU A 51 -0.30 -3.99 12.58
CA LEU A 51 0.53 -3.73 13.76
C LEU A 51 1.29 -2.40 13.65
N GLY A 52 1.81 -2.06 12.46
CA GLY A 52 2.42 -0.77 12.21
C GLY A 52 1.46 0.42 12.38
N MET A 53 0.23 0.29 11.86
CA MET A 53 -0.84 1.29 12.08
C MET A 53 -1.15 1.46 13.56
N MET A 54 -1.31 0.35 14.29
CA MET A 54 -1.60 0.37 15.74
C MET A 54 -0.47 1.03 16.53
N LEU A 55 0.79 0.72 16.21
CA LEU A 55 1.94 1.37 16.85
C LEU A 55 1.85 2.89 16.76
N ARG A 56 1.57 3.40 15.53
CA ARG A 56 1.52 4.86 15.34
C ARG A 56 0.27 5.50 15.95
N VAL A 57 -0.89 4.83 15.91
CA VAL A 57 -2.11 5.29 16.60
C VAL A 57 -1.86 5.46 18.10
N ASP A 58 -1.19 4.49 18.73
CA ASP A 58 -0.90 4.55 20.16
C ASP A 58 0.04 5.71 20.49
N GLU A 59 1.13 5.89 19.70
CA GLU A 59 2.05 7.02 19.87
C GLU A 59 1.36 8.38 19.74
N ILE A 60 0.48 8.54 18.75
CA ILE A 60 -0.31 9.77 18.57
C ILE A 60 -1.18 10.03 19.80
N ASN A 61 -1.84 9.01 20.30
CA ASN A 61 -2.72 9.11 21.45
C ASN A 61 -1.97 9.40 22.77
N GLU A 62 -0.78 8.82 22.94
CA GLU A 62 0.13 9.12 24.06
C GLU A 62 0.62 10.57 24.02
N GLN A 63 0.76 11.16 22.82
CA GLN A 63 1.14 12.56 22.63
C GLN A 63 -0.03 13.55 22.73
N GLY A 64 -1.24 13.12 23.09
CA GLY A 64 -2.41 13.98 23.25
C GLY A 64 -3.39 13.95 22.07
N GLY A 65 -3.16 13.08 21.10
CA GLY A 65 -4.03 12.92 19.91
C GLY A 65 -3.81 14.01 18.85
N ILE A 66 -4.75 14.09 17.92
CA ILE A 66 -4.73 15.06 16.79
C ILE A 66 -5.61 16.25 17.17
N ASN A 67 -5.00 17.41 17.41
CA ASN A 67 -5.71 18.61 17.89
C ASN A 67 -6.59 18.32 19.11
N GLY A 68 -6.10 17.53 20.09
CA GLY A 68 -6.78 17.13 21.30
C GLY A 68 -7.81 16.02 21.14
N ARG A 69 -7.94 15.40 19.96
CA ARG A 69 -8.84 14.27 19.69
C ARG A 69 -8.07 12.96 19.60
N LYS A 70 -8.55 11.93 20.26
CA LYS A 70 -7.98 10.58 20.15
C LYS A 70 -8.19 10.03 18.74
N LEU A 71 -7.18 9.35 18.22
CA LEU A 71 -7.28 8.61 16.97
C LEU A 71 -7.68 7.17 17.27
N LYS A 72 -8.72 6.68 16.59
CA LYS A 72 -9.19 5.30 16.65
C LYS A 72 -9.11 4.67 15.28
N ILE A 73 -8.59 3.45 15.20
CA ILE A 73 -8.60 2.66 13.97
C ILE A 73 -9.44 1.40 14.16
N ILE A 74 -10.32 1.13 13.19
CA ILE A 74 -11.11 -0.11 13.10
C ILE A 74 -10.56 -0.90 11.90
N VAL A 75 -10.22 -2.17 12.13
CA VAL A 75 -9.65 -3.03 11.09
C VAL A 75 -10.56 -4.23 10.85
N GLU A 76 -10.99 -4.40 9.60
CA GLU A 76 -11.76 -5.56 9.14
C GLU A 76 -10.87 -6.57 8.42
N ASP A 77 -11.22 -7.85 8.52
CA ASP A 77 -10.53 -8.94 7.82
C ASP A 77 -11.25 -9.30 6.51
N SER A 78 -10.56 -9.16 5.39
CA SER A 78 -11.10 -9.60 4.10
C SER A 78 -10.77 -11.06 3.76
N GLY A 79 -9.82 -11.69 4.44
CA GLY A 79 -9.31 -13.01 4.05
C GLY A 79 -8.82 -13.06 2.59
N TYR A 80 -8.40 -11.90 2.04
CA TYR A 80 -8.01 -11.70 0.65
C TYR A 80 -9.12 -12.06 -0.37
N ASP A 81 -10.38 -11.81 0.01
CA ASP A 81 -11.58 -11.97 -0.81
C ASP A 81 -12.22 -10.60 -1.09
N PRO A 82 -12.35 -10.16 -2.37
CA PRO A 82 -12.94 -8.87 -2.71
C PRO A 82 -14.41 -8.72 -2.27
N LYS A 83 -15.19 -9.80 -2.19
CA LYS A 83 -16.58 -9.77 -1.70
C LYS A 83 -16.59 -9.44 -0.20
N LYS A 84 -15.71 -10.07 0.58
CA LYS A 84 -15.57 -9.75 2.00
C LYS A 84 -15.05 -8.33 2.20
N ALA A 85 -14.11 -7.85 1.35
CA ALA A 85 -13.65 -6.47 1.39
C ALA A 85 -14.79 -5.48 1.14
N PHE A 86 -15.68 -5.75 0.19
CA PHE A 86 -16.89 -4.96 -0.04
C PHE A 86 -17.80 -4.91 1.20
N LEU A 87 -18.07 -6.06 1.84
CA LEU A 87 -18.86 -6.11 3.08
C LEU A 87 -18.18 -5.37 4.24
N GLY A 88 -16.86 -5.50 4.38
CA GLY A 88 -16.07 -4.76 5.34
C GLY A 88 -16.17 -3.25 5.11
N ALA A 89 -16.12 -2.81 3.84
CA ALA A 89 -16.30 -1.40 3.49
C ALA A 89 -17.71 -0.89 3.85
N GLN A 90 -18.76 -1.69 3.56
CA GLN A 90 -20.12 -1.34 3.96
C GLN A 90 -20.26 -1.17 5.47
N LYS A 91 -19.64 -2.08 6.25
CA LYS A 91 -19.64 -1.99 7.71
C LYS A 91 -18.90 -0.73 8.19
N LEU A 92 -17.65 -0.55 7.78
CA LEU A 92 -16.83 0.58 8.20
C LEU A 92 -17.45 1.93 7.83
N VAL A 93 -17.94 2.07 6.59
CA VAL A 93 -18.48 3.33 6.07
C VAL A 93 -19.89 3.61 6.59
N ASN A 94 -20.79 2.62 6.61
CA ASN A 94 -22.21 2.83 6.88
C ASN A 94 -22.61 2.56 8.33
N GLN A 95 -21.90 1.69 9.07
CA GLN A 95 -22.20 1.36 10.46
C GLN A 95 -21.22 2.05 11.41
N ASP A 96 -19.91 1.82 11.24
CA ASP A 96 -18.87 2.39 12.11
C ASP A 96 -18.61 3.87 11.79
N LYS A 97 -19.13 4.38 10.66
CA LYS A 97 -19.05 5.80 10.27
C LYS A 97 -17.62 6.35 10.25
N ILE A 98 -16.68 5.63 9.66
CA ILE A 98 -15.29 6.07 9.59
C ILE A 98 -15.14 7.38 8.81
N PHE A 99 -14.15 8.20 9.21
CA PHE A 99 -13.78 9.43 8.50
C PHE A 99 -13.05 9.11 7.17
N MET A 100 -12.17 8.12 7.20
CA MET A 100 -11.29 7.78 6.09
C MET A 100 -10.96 6.29 6.07
N MET A 101 -10.83 5.71 4.87
CA MET A 101 -10.24 4.39 4.66
C MET A 101 -8.73 4.54 4.48
N VAL A 102 -7.91 3.93 5.34
CA VAL A 102 -6.46 4.05 5.32
C VAL A 102 -5.79 2.70 5.05
N GLY A 103 -4.82 2.67 4.16
CA GLY A 103 -3.98 1.49 3.95
C GLY A 103 -4.71 0.19 3.60
N HIS A 104 -5.86 0.26 2.96
CA HIS A 104 -6.62 -0.93 2.56
C HIS A 104 -5.79 -1.80 1.59
N ILE A 105 -5.62 -3.10 1.93
CA ILE A 105 -4.76 -4.01 1.16
C ILE A 105 -5.48 -4.65 -0.03
N GLY A 106 -4.75 -4.81 -1.15
CA GLY A 106 -5.16 -5.57 -2.33
C GLY A 106 -5.88 -4.76 -3.40
N THR A 107 -5.57 -5.02 -4.68
CA THR A 107 -6.10 -4.27 -5.83
C THR A 107 -7.58 -4.51 -6.03
N ALA A 108 -8.00 -5.75 -6.31
CA ALA A 108 -9.40 -6.13 -6.48
C ALA A 108 -10.28 -5.76 -5.26
N HIS A 109 -9.69 -5.78 -4.07
CA HIS A 109 -10.34 -5.44 -2.80
C HIS A 109 -10.66 -3.95 -2.72
N ASN A 110 -9.69 -3.08 -3.06
CA ASN A 110 -9.90 -1.64 -3.15
C ASN A 110 -10.93 -1.29 -4.22
N LEU A 111 -10.84 -1.91 -5.41
CA LEU A 111 -11.79 -1.68 -6.49
C LEU A 111 -13.23 -2.02 -6.07
N ALA A 112 -13.42 -3.11 -5.31
CA ALA A 112 -14.73 -3.49 -4.79
C ALA A 112 -15.23 -2.52 -3.69
N ALA A 113 -14.34 -1.97 -2.88
CA ALA A 113 -14.68 -1.13 -1.73
C ALA A 113 -14.86 0.37 -2.09
N MET A 114 -14.12 0.89 -3.06
CA MET A 114 -14.13 2.32 -3.41
C MET A 114 -15.51 2.90 -3.73
N PRO A 115 -16.43 2.24 -4.46
CA PRO A 115 -17.76 2.77 -4.69
C PRO A 115 -18.52 3.06 -3.39
N VAL A 116 -18.43 2.19 -2.38
CA VAL A 116 -19.05 2.37 -1.06
C VAL A 116 -18.45 3.58 -0.33
N GLN A 117 -17.13 3.76 -0.41
CA GLN A 117 -16.43 4.88 0.20
C GLN A 117 -16.83 6.20 -0.45
N PHE A 118 -16.83 6.25 -1.78
CA PHE A 118 -17.05 7.47 -2.56
C PHE A 118 -18.48 7.99 -2.45
N GLU A 119 -19.48 7.09 -2.36
CA GLU A 119 -20.86 7.45 -2.08
C GLU A 119 -21.03 8.30 -0.80
N LYS A 120 -20.19 8.05 0.20
CA LYS A 120 -20.18 8.74 1.50
C LYS A 120 -19.05 9.76 1.65
N ASN A 121 -18.41 10.17 0.54
CA ASN A 121 -17.30 11.12 0.53
C ASN A 121 -16.11 10.70 1.42
N VAL A 122 -15.86 9.38 1.55
CA VAL A 122 -14.75 8.80 2.31
C VAL A 122 -13.55 8.61 1.39
N ILE A 123 -12.42 9.22 1.72
CA ILE A 123 -11.16 9.10 0.96
C ILE A 123 -10.61 7.67 1.08
N ASN A 124 -10.13 7.11 -0.04
CA ASN A 124 -9.25 5.95 -0.10
C ASN A 124 -7.80 6.45 -0.01
N PHE A 125 -7.25 6.39 1.21
CA PHE A 125 -5.99 7.03 1.55
C PHE A 125 -4.86 6.01 1.63
N PHE A 126 -3.88 6.16 0.74
CA PHE A 126 -2.66 5.37 0.70
C PHE A 126 -2.91 3.86 0.78
N PRO A 127 -3.72 3.30 -0.13
CA PRO A 127 -3.99 1.86 -0.12
C PRO A 127 -2.70 1.04 -0.24
N LEU A 128 -2.66 -0.10 0.42
CA LEU A 128 -1.56 -1.08 0.32
C LEU A 128 -1.73 -1.93 -0.94
N THR A 129 -1.76 -1.23 -2.05
CA THR A 129 -1.63 -1.73 -3.42
C THR A 129 -1.11 -0.61 -4.30
N ALA A 130 -0.19 -0.93 -5.18
CA ALA A 130 0.43 0.03 -6.08
C ALA A 130 -0.19 0.00 -7.50
N ALA A 131 -1.48 -0.35 -7.61
CA ALA A 131 -2.20 -0.33 -8.87
C ALA A 131 -2.51 1.11 -9.31
N ARG A 132 -2.48 1.37 -10.63
CA ARG A 132 -2.77 2.71 -11.17
C ARG A 132 -4.16 3.20 -10.83
N GLU A 133 -5.13 2.33 -10.70
CA GLU A 133 -6.52 2.64 -10.35
C GLU A 133 -6.64 3.32 -8.97
N MET A 134 -5.61 3.27 -8.14
CA MET A 134 -5.60 3.93 -6.83
C MET A 134 -5.44 5.45 -6.93
N TYR A 135 -5.05 5.98 -8.08
CA TYR A 135 -5.00 7.42 -8.35
C TYR A 135 -5.51 7.81 -9.75
N GLU A 136 -5.63 6.86 -10.68
CA GLU A 136 -6.19 7.05 -12.03
C GLU A 136 -7.60 6.42 -12.16
N PRO A 137 -8.52 7.03 -12.92
CA PRO A 137 -8.47 8.43 -13.30
C PRO A 137 -8.41 9.33 -12.06
N LEU A 138 -7.88 10.55 -12.23
CA LEU A 138 -7.80 11.51 -11.12
C LEU A 138 -9.16 11.70 -10.46
N HIS A 139 -9.20 11.56 -9.14
CA HIS A 139 -10.41 11.68 -8.35
C HIS A 139 -10.08 12.26 -6.98
N LYS A 140 -10.90 13.22 -6.49
CA LYS A 140 -10.67 13.93 -5.22
C LYS A 140 -10.56 13.02 -3.98
N LEU A 141 -11.06 11.80 -4.06
CA LEU A 141 -11.06 10.82 -2.95
C LEU A 141 -10.02 9.70 -3.10
N LYS A 142 -9.05 9.85 -4.01
CA LYS A 142 -7.98 8.86 -4.21
C LYS A 142 -6.62 9.49 -3.95
N TYR A 143 -5.84 8.90 -3.05
CA TYR A 143 -4.43 9.28 -2.82
C TYR A 143 -3.58 8.02 -2.70
N ALA A 144 -2.55 7.89 -3.54
CA ALA A 144 -1.56 6.81 -3.51
C ALA A 144 -0.18 7.36 -3.12
N PHE A 145 0.60 6.62 -2.34
CA PHE A 145 1.86 7.12 -1.80
C PHE A 145 3.10 6.67 -2.58
N SER A 146 3.02 5.57 -3.33
CA SER A 146 4.18 4.95 -3.96
C SER A 146 4.02 4.74 -5.46
N VAL A 147 5.16 4.56 -6.14
CA VAL A 147 5.26 4.18 -7.55
C VAL A 147 4.42 2.93 -7.87
N THR A 148 3.71 2.96 -9.00
CA THR A 148 2.78 1.90 -9.39
C THR A 148 3.48 0.58 -9.74
N TYR A 149 2.77 -0.55 -9.62
CA TYR A 149 3.28 -1.85 -10.10
C TYR A 149 3.73 -1.79 -11.55
N PHE A 150 2.94 -1.10 -12.38
CA PHE A 150 3.27 -0.89 -13.79
C PHE A 150 4.62 -0.19 -13.94
N ASP A 151 4.83 0.95 -13.29
CA ASP A 151 6.05 1.72 -13.42
C ASP A 151 7.25 1.07 -12.72
N GLN A 152 7.04 0.38 -11.61
CA GLN A 152 8.07 -0.41 -10.96
C GLN A 152 8.74 -1.35 -11.96
N ILE A 153 7.95 -2.18 -12.64
CA ILE A 153 8.48 -3.20 -13.55
C ILE A 153 8.88 -2.60 -14.89
N ARG A 154 8.14 -1.61 -15.40
CA ARG A 154 8.49 -0.89 -16.62
C ARG A 154 9.90 -0.28 -16.54
N LYS A 155 10.30 0.22 -15.38
CA LYS A 155 11.62 0.84 -15.15
C LYS A 155 12.70 -0.21 -14.81
N THR A 156 12.38 -1.21 -13.99
CA THR A 156 13.38 -2.13 -13.43
C THR A 156 13.68 -3.32 -14.34
N ALA A 157 12.71 -3.83 -15.11
CA ALA A 157 12.96 -4.96 -16.00
C ALA A 157 13.98 -4.66 -17.11
N PRO A 158 13.89 -3.53 -17.86
CA PRO A 158 14.90 -3.17 -18.87
C PRO A 158 16.30 -2.97 -18.27
N LYS A 159 16.38 -2.42 -17.05
CA LYS A 159 17.65 -2.26 -16.34
C LYS A 159 18.33 -3.61 -16.11
N LEU A 160 17.63 -4.58 -15.51
CA LEU A 160 18.19 -5.91 -15.25
C LEU A 160 18.50 -6.67 -16.54
N VAL A 161 17.68 -6.54 -17.60
CA VAL A 161 17.94 -7.12 -18.92
C VAL A 161 19.28 -6.65 -19.46
N LYS A 162 19.53 -5.33 -19.44
CA LYS A 162 20.78 -4.74 -19.92
C LYS A 162 21.99 -5.15 -19.07
N GLU A 163 21.88 -5.05 -17.76
CA GLU A 163 22.98 -5.33 -16.83
C GLU A 163 23.42 -6.80 -16.85
N LYS A 164 22.49 -7.71 -17.09
CA LYS A 164 22.75 -9.16 -17.06
C LYS A 164 22.82 -9.80 -18.46
N GLY A 165 22.63 -9.03 -19.52
CA GLY A 165 22.68 -9.53 -20.91
C GLY A 165 21.57 -10.52 -21.27
N ILE A 166 20.39 -10.42 -20.60
CA ILE A 166 19.25 -11.33 -20.74
C ILE A 166 18.63 -11.22 -22.13
N LYS A 167 18.29 -12.35 -22.75
CA LYS A 167 17.68 -12.43 -24.09
C LYS A 167 16.23 -12.91 -24.06
N LYS A 168 15.85 -13.73 -23.07
CA LYS A 168 14.53 -14.33 -22.97
C LYS A 168 13.90 -14.04 -21.61
N VAL A 169 12.80 -13.28 -21.63
CA VAL A 169 12.08 -12.87 -20.43
C VAL A 169 10.69 -13.49 -20.42
N CYS A 170 10.29 -14.05 -19.30
CA CYS A 170 8.94 -14.58 -19.08
C CYS A 170 8.26 -13.87 -17.92
N THR A 171 6.96 -14.12 -17.76
CA THR A 171 6.22 -13.64 -16.61
C THR A 171 5.33 -14.72 -16.01
N LEU A 172 5.22 -14.70 -14.67
CA LEU A 172 4.24 -15.45 -13.89
C LEU A 172 3.44 -14.46 -13.05
N TYR A 173 2.12 -14.38 -13.25
CA TYR A 173 1.30 -13.37 -12.60
C TYR A 173 -0.04 -13.91 -12.09
N GLN A 174 -0.56 -13.33 -11.02
CA GLN A 174 -1.91 -13.61 -10.53
C GLN A 174 -2.93 -13.15 -11.58
N ASP A 175 -3.88 -14.01 -11.91
CA ASP A 175 -4.92 -13.74 -12.92
C ASP A 175 -6.02 -12.84 -12.33
N ASP A 176 -5.64 -11.61 -12.05
CA ASP A 176 -6.50 -10.50 -11.61
C ASP A 176 -5.83 -9.15 -11.88
N GLU A 177 -6.48 -8.06 -11.45
CA GLU A 177 -6.06 -6.68 -11.70
C GLU A 177 -4.64 -6.40 -11.19
N PHE A 178 -4.24 -7.00 -10.05
CA PHE A 178 -2.89 -6.85 -9.50
C PHE A 178 -1.83 -7.46 -10.42
N GLY A 179 -2.00 -8.73 -10.76
CA GLY A 179 -1.01 -9.43 -11.59
C GLY A 179 -0.93 -8.88 -13.00
N LEU A 180 -2.07 -8.44 -13.57
CA LEU A 180 -2.11 -7.79 -14.88
C LEU A 180 -1.33 -6.45 -14.90
N GLU A 181 -1.36 -5.64 -13.83
CA GLU A 181 -0.57 -4.42 -13.73
C GLU A 181 0.94 -4.71 -13.79
N VAL A 182 1.39 -5.72 -13.05
CA VAL A 182 2.80 -6.17 -13.07
C VAL A 182 3.20 -6.66 -14.46
N MET A 183 2.40 -7.53 -15.05
CA MET A 183 2.64 -8.09 -16.38
C MET A 183 2.72 -7.00 -17.45
N ARG A 184 1.76 -6.09 -17.50
CA ARG A 184 1.71 -4.97 -18.44
C ARG A 184 2.88 -4.00 -18.27
N GLY A 185 3.31 -3.75 -17.03
CA GLY A 185 4.50 -2.94 -16.75
C GLY A 185 5.76 -3.55 -17.36
N GLY A 186 5.94 -4.86 -17.19
CA GLY A 186 7.06 -5.59 -17.81
C GLY A 186 6.99 -5.60 -19.34
N GLU A 187 5.79 -5.81 -19.90
CA GLU A 187 5.59 -5.74 -21.35
C GLU A 187 5.98 -4.37 -21.92
N ALA A 188 5.53 -3.29 -21.29
CA ALA A 188 5.87 -1.93 -21.70
C ALA A 188 7.38 -1.65 -21.57
N GLY A 189 8.00 -2.12 -20.48
CA GLY A 189 9.43 -1.98 -20.25
C GLY A 189 10.27 -2.74 -21.28
N LEU A 190 9.91 -3.99 -21.59
CA LEU A 190 10.59 -4.80 -22.60
C LEU A 190 10.44 -4.20 -23.99
N LYS A 191 9.23 -3.74 -24.37
CA LYS A 191 9.00 -3.06 -25.66
C LYS A 191 9.87 -1.81 -25.84
N SER A 192 10.13 -1.07 -24.76
CA SER A 192 11.00 0.12 -24.81
C SER A 192 12.45 -0.18 -25.22
N ILE A 193 12.87 -1.45 -25.13
CA ILE A 193 14.20 -1.93 -25.55
C ILE A 193 14.15 -2.92 -26.70
N GLY A 194 13.02 -2.98 -27.44
CA GLY A 194 12.83 -3.83 -28.62
C GLY A 194 12.64 -5.32 -28.29
N MET A 195 12.16 -5.65 -27.09
CA MET A 195 11.91 -7.02 -26.64
C MET A 195 10.44 -7.23 -26.31
N ASP A 196 10.01 -8.49 -26.31
CA ASP A 196 8.71 -8.94 -25.81
C ASP A 196 8.90 -10.08 -24.80
N TYR A 197 7.85 -10.42 -24.05
CA TYR A 197 7.85 -11.65 -23.27
C TYR A 197 7.93 -12.88 -24.16
N THR A 198 8.84 -13.80 -23.86
CA THR A 198 8.95 -15.09 -24.52
C THR A 198 7.77 -16.01 -24.14
N GLU A 199 7.35 -15.98 -22.86
CA GLU A 199 6.22 -16.76 -22.37
C GLU A 199 5.49 -15.96 -21.26
N LYS A 200 4.16 -16.02 -21.29
CA LYS A 200 3.29 -15.42 -20.25
C LYS A 200 2.46 -16.51 -19.60
N THR A 201 2.63 -16.71 -18.31
CA THR A 201 1.86 -17.68 -17.53
C THR A 201 1.13 -16.98 -16.39
N SER A 202 -0.08 -17.45 -16.08
CA SER A 202 -0.87 -16.94 -14.97
C SER A 202 -1.25 -18.05 -13.99
N TYR A 203 -1.70 -17.64 -12.81
CA TYR A 203 -2.24 -18.53 -11.79
C TYR A 203 -3.49 -17.90 -11.14
N LYS A 204 -4.39 -18.73 -10.65
CA LYS A 204 -5.58 -18.27 -9.90
C LYS A 204 -5.19 -17.88 -8.48
N ARG A 205 -5.83 -16.82 -7.95
CA ARG A 205 -5.65 -16.41 -6.55
C ARG A 205 -5.80 -17.60 -5.61
N GLY A 206 -4.85 -17.78 -4.72
CA GLY A 206 -4.84 -18.89 -3.79
C GLY A 206 -4.19 -20.18 -4.32
N ALA A 207 -3.64 -20.21 -5.53
CA ALA A 207 -2.89 -21.35 -6.05
C ALA A 207 -1.71 -21.72 -5.14
N THR A 208 -1.42 -23.01 -5.07
CA THR A 208 -0.31 -23.58 -4.28
C THR A 208 0.63 -24.45 -5.12
N ASP A 209 0.23 -24.81 -6.34
CA ASP A 209 1.03 -25.57 -7.30
C ASP A 209 1.36 -24.69 -8.53
N PHE A 210 2.63 -24.63 -8.87
CA PHE A 210 3.19 -23.84 -9.97
C PHE A 210 3.98 -24.70 -10.97
N SER A 211 3.89 -26.02 -10.88
CA SER A 211 4.65 -26.98 -11.70
C SER A 211 4.43 -26.75 -13.20
N SER A 212 3.18 -26.55 -13.61
CA SER A 212 2.82 -26.32 -15.02
C SER A 212 3.40 -25.01 -15.57
N GLN A 213 3.31 -23.92 -14.81
CA GLN A 213 3.85 -22.62 -15.19
C GLN A 213 5.38 -22.65 -15.28
N VAL A 214 6.03 -23.24 -14.27
CA VAL A 214 7.49 -23.42 -14.23
C VAL A 214 7.97 -24.26 -15.42
N ALA A 215 7.28 -25.38 -15.71
CA ALA A 215 7.63 -26.22 -16.86
C ALA A 215 7.57 -25.47 -18.19
N LYS A 216 6.51 -24.66 -18.42
CA LYS A 216 6.37 -23.84 -19.63
C LYS A 216 7.49 -22.82 -19.77
N MET A 217 7.79 -22.06 -18.71
CA MET A 217 8.85 -21.05 -18.73
C MET A 217 10.23 -21.68 -18.92
N LYS A 218 10.48 -22.84 -18.30
CA LYS A 218 11.72 -23.62 -18.49
C LYS A 218 11.85 -24.11 -19.93
N ALA A 219 10.81 -24.69 -20.53
CA ALA A 219 10.78 -25.14 -21.92
C ALA A 219 11.01 -23.99 -22.92
N ALA A 220 10.48 -22.80 -22.63
CA ALA A 220 10.70 -21.58 -23.41
C ALA A 220 12.16 -21.07 -23.30
N GLY A 221 12.93 -21.57 -22.35
CA GLY A 221 14.32 -21.17 -22.12
C GLY A 221 14.46 -19.78 -21.52
N CYS A 222 13.55 -19.42 -20.61
CA CYS A 222 13.55 -18.09 -19.99
C CYS A 222 14.78 -17.90 -19.10
N GLU A 223 15.43 -16.76 -19.24
CA GLU A 223 16.62 -16.35 -18.47
C GLU A 223 16.26 -15.40 -17.33
N MET A 224 15.11 -14.70 -17.46
CA MET A 224 14.49 -13.89 -16.42
C MET A 224 12.99 -14.16 -16.34
N VAL A 225 12.45 -14.14 -15.12
CA VAL A 225 11.01 -14.24 -14.85
C VAL A 225 10.56 -13.03 -14.05
N VAL A 226 9.61 -12.28 -14.60
CA VAL A 226 8.91 -11.20 -13.90
C VAL A 226 7.75 -11.81 -13.11
N LEU A 227 7.70 -11.54 -11.81
CA LEU A 227 6.75 -12.12 -10.88
C LEU A 227 5.69 -11.09 -10.44
N GLY A 228 4.45 -11.28 -10.89
CA GLY A 228 3.25 -10.64 -10.36
C GLY A 228 2.62 -11.49 -9.26
N THR A 229 3.37 -11.70 -8.17
CA THR A 229 3.06 -12.63 -7.07
C THR A 229 3.16 -11.93 -5.72
N ILE A 230 2.45 -12.47 -4.71
CA ILE A 230 2.63 -12.11 -3.30
C ILE A 230 3.50 -13.17 -2.59
N ALA A 231 3.68 -13.07 -1.28
CA ALA A 231 4.70 -13.84 -0.55
C ALA A 231 4.63 -15.35 -0.79
N ARG A 232 3.48 -15.98 -0.60
CA ARG A 232 3.33 -17.43 -0.71
C ARG A 232 3.60 -17.94 -2.13
N GLU A 233 3.06 -17.29 -3.12
CA GLU A 233 3.19 -17.67 -4.53
C GLU A 233 4.61 -17.41 -5.05
N THR A 234 5.30 -16.36 -4.55
CA THR A 234 6.73 -16.14 -4.83
C THR A 234 7.57 -17.28 -4.30
N ILE A 235 7.37 -17.67 -3.04
CA ILE A 235 8.12 -18.79 -2.43
C ILE A 235 7.84 -20.10 -3.18
N GLY A 236 6.56 -20.38 -3.47
CA GLY A 236 6.15 -21.61 -4.14
C GLY A 236 6.71 -21.73 -5.57
N SER A 237 6.61 -20.67 -6.36
CA SER A 237 7.08 -20.69 -7.75
C SER A 237 8.61 -20.73 -7.87
N ILE A 238 9.32 -19.97 -7.03
CA ILE A 238 10.80 -20.04 -7.01
C ILE A 238 11.27 -21.40 -6.47
N GLY A 239 10.64 -21.90 -5.40
CA GLY A 239 10.96 -23.22 -4.85
C GLY A 239 10.80 -24.33 -5.89
N GLU A 240 9.69 -24.32 -6.66
CA GLU A 240 9.47 -25.29 -7.73
C GLU A 240 10.48 -25.12 -8.88
N SER A 241 10.83 -23.88 -9.23
CA SER A 241 11.88 -23.62 -10.22
C SER A 241 13.22 -24.22 -9.81
N ARG A 242 13.65 -24.02 -8.57
CA ARG A 242 14.92 -24.56 -8.04
C ARG A 242 14.93 -26.09 -8.03
N LYS A 243 13.82 -26.74 -7.60
CA LYS A 243 13.68 -28.21 -7.62
C LYS A 243 13.87 -28.81 -9.01
N THR A 244 13.37 -28.13 -10.03
CA THR A 244 13.48 -28.61 -11.42
C THR A 244 14.78 -28.21 -12.11
N GLY A 245 15.72 -27.55 -11.41
CA GLY A 245 16.96 -27.02 -11.98
C GLY A 245 16.77 -25.83 -12.90
N PHE A 246 15.62 -25.16 -12.86
CA PHE A 246 15.35 -23.92 -13.57
C PHE A 246 15.77 -22.72 -12.70
N ASN A 247 16.82 -22.02 -13.10
CA ASN A 247 17.46 -20.97 -12.30
C ASN A 247 17.56 -19.61 -13.03
N PRO A 248 16.44 -19.03 -13.49
CA PRO A 248 16.45 -17.71 -14.10
C PRO A 248 16.70 -16.62 -13.05
N VAL A 249 16.95 -15.40 -13.51
CA VAL A 249 16.84 -14.19 -12.68
C VAL A 249 15.37 -13.98 -12.35
N PHE A 250 15.03 -13.77 -11.09
CA PHE A 250 13.66 -13.42 -10.68
C PHE A 250 13.58 -11.94 -10.33
N LEU A 251 12.57 -11.25 -10.86
CA LEU A 251 12.22 -9.86 -10.57
C LEU A 251 10.78 -9.78 -10.15
N ALA A 252 10.51 -9.30 -8.94
CA ALA A 252 9.17 -9.08 -8.41
C ALA A 252 8.84 -7.60 -8.22
N SER A 253 7.54 -7.28 -8.14
CA SER A 253 7.08 -5.98 -7.65
C SER A 253 7.21 -5.87 -6.13
N ASN A 254 7.01 -4.68 -5.56
CA ASN A 254 7.04 -4.47 -4.12
C ASN A 254 6.00 -5.28 -3.33
N ALA A 255 5.02 -5.89 -3.98
CA ALA A 255 4.07 -6.81 -3.33
C ALA A 255 4.75 -8.08 -2.77
N ALA A 256 5.89 -8.47 -3.35
CA ALA A 256 6.73 -9.57 -2.86
C ALA A 256 7.91 -9.08 -2.00
N TYR A 257 8.10 -7.77 -1.83
CA TYR A 257 9.15 -7.24 -0.96
C TYR A 257 8.73 -7.37 0.51
N ASN A 258 9.03 -8.51 1.09
CA ASN A 258 8.64 -8.87 2.46
C ASN A 258 9.66 -9.85 3.06
N ASP A 259 9.92 -9.75 4.36
CA ASP A 259 10.85 -10.61 5.06
C ASP A 259 10.39 -12.08 5.18
N ALA A 260 9.08 -12.35 5.14
CA ALA A 260 8.55 -13.70 5.07
C ALA A 260 9.09 -14.50 3.87
N ILE A 261 9.44 -13.84 2.77
CA ILE A 261 10.02 -14.48 1.59
C ILE A 261 11.29 -15.25 1.96
N HIS A 262 12.28 -14.59 2.53
CA HIS A 262 13.55 -15.24 2.88
C HIS A 262 13.45 -16.07 4.18
N LYS A 263 12.61 -15.66 5.14
CA LYS A 263 12.41 -16.42 6.39
C LYS A 263 11.77 -17.79 6.15
N LEU A 264 10.78 -17.87 5.25
CA LEU A 264 10.05 -19.10 4.95
C LEU A 264 10.64 -19.87 3.76
N GLY A 265 11.10 -19.16 2.74
CA GLY A 265 11.66 -19.77 1.53
C GLY A 265 13.15 -20.13 1.63
N GLY A 266 13.83 -19.60 2.64
CA GLY A 266 15.24 -19.91 2.94
C GLY A 266 16.18 -19.56 1.78
N LYS A 267 17.25 -20.33 1.65
CA LYS A 267 18.31 -20.11 0.66
C LYS A 267 17.83 -20.17 -0.80
N ALA A 268 16.71 -20.83 -1.08
CA ALA A 268 16.15 -20.87 -2.44
C ALA A 268 15.75 -19.48 -2.96
N MET A 269 15.53 -18.52 -2.06
CA MET A 269 15.13 -17.14 -2.39
C MET A 269 16.33 -16.21 -2.66
N ASP A 270 17.55 -16.64 -2.36
CA ASP A 270 18.74 -15.83 -2.65
C ASP A 270 18.82 -15.51 -4.15
N GLY A 271 19.13 -14.26 -4.45
CA GLY A 271 19.17 -13.73 -5.82
C GLY A 271 17.87 -13.16 -6.35
N LEU A 272 16.74 -13.31 -5.62
CA LEU A 272 15.48 -12.64 -6.00
C LEU A 272 15.63 -11.13 -5.91
N TYR A 273 15.30 -10.43 -7.00
CA TYR A 273 15.15 -8.97 -7.05
C TYR A 273 13.70 -8.57 -6.78
N SER A 274 13.53 -7.48 -6.10
CA SER A 274 12.20 -6.86 -5.93
C SER A 274 12.31 -5.34 -6.01
N SER A 275 11.32 -4.72 -6.65
CA SER A 275 11.13 -3.28 -6.48
C SER A 275 10.74 -2.98 -5.02
N MET A 276 11.19 -1.82 -4.51
CA MET A 276 10.93 -1.41 -3.14
C MET A 276 10.72 0.10 -3.05
N THR A 277 10.05 0.54 -2.01
CA THR A 277 9.84 1.96 -1.68
C THR A 277 10.52 2.32 -0.36
N ALA A 278 10.32 1.54 0.70
CA ALA A 278 10.98 1.67 1.99
C ALA A 278 11.82 0.44 2.29
N GLN A 279 12.88 0.58 3.08
CA GLN A 279 13.73 -0.54 3.48
C GLN A 279 13.03 -1.44 4.50
N ASN A 280 13.30 -2.75 4.44
CA ASN A 280 12.85 -3.67 5.48
C ASN A 280 13.59 -3.37 6.78
N PRO A 281 12.89 -3.16 7.90
CA PRO A 281 13.49 -2.67 9.14
C PRO A 281 14.05 -3.83 9.97
N TYR A 282 15.29 -4.22 9.72
CA TYR A 282 15.94 -5.28 10.50
C TYR A 282 16.32 -4.80 11.92
N LEU A 283 16.23 -5.71 12.92
CA LEU A 283 16.60 -5.43 14.30
C LEU A 283 18.08 -5.09 14.47
N ASP A 284 18.91 -5.57 13.57
CA ASP A 284 20.36 -5.36 13.49
C ASP A 284 20.79 -4.44 12.34
N ASP A 285 19.86 -3.57 11.83
CA ASP A 285 20.15 -2.62 10.77
C ASP A 285 21.33 -1.69 11.15
N ASN A 286 22.11 -1.26 10.17
CA ASN A 286 23.21 -0.32 10.40
C ASN A 286 22.72 1.07 10.82
N SER A 287 21.54 1.47 10.40
CA SER A 287 20.89 2.73 10.79
C SER A 287 20.36 2.66 12.22
N GLN A 288 20.89 3.47 13.11
CA GLN A 288 20.43 3.56 14.50
C GLN A 288 18.94 3.93 14.61
N PRO A 289 18.38 4.89 13.85
CA PRO A 289 16.96 5.18 13.87
C PRO A 289 16.09 3.99 13.47
N ILE A 290 16.49 3.22 12.45
CA ILE A 290 15.76 2.01 12.03
C ILE A 290 15.80 0.95 13.13
N ARG A 291 16.99 0.66 13.70
CA ARG A 291 17.11 -0.28 14.83
C ARG A 291 16.24 0.12 16.02
N PHE A 292 16.23 1.38 16.38
CA PHE A 292 15.42 1.88 17.49
C PHE A 292 13.94 1.63 17.25
N TRP A 293 13.44 2.00 16.06
CA TRP A 293 12.05 1.77 15.68
C TRP A 293 11.70 0.26 15.63
N ALA A 294 12.56 -0.55 15.02
CA ALA A 294 12.36 -2.00 14.90
C ALA A 294 12.31 -2.68 16.28
N ASN A 295 13.19 -2.30 17.20
CA ASN A 295 13.19 -2.83 18.57
C ASN A 295 11.97 -2.37 19.37
N LYS A 296 11.52 -1.14 19.19
CA LYS A 296 10.25 -0.64 19.79
C LYS A 296 9.06 -1.48 19.33
N PHE A 297 8.96 -1.75 18.03
CA PHE A 297 7.93 -2.62 17.46
C PHE A 297 8.00 -4.02 18.07
N LYS A 298 9.19 -4.64 18.06
CA LYS A 298 9.45 -5.95 18.63
C LYS A 298 9.04 -6.05 20.10
N THR A 299 9.41 -5.07 20.91
CA THR A 299 9.06 -5.00 22.33
C THR A 299 7.55 -4.94 22.53
N LYS A 300 6.85 -4.16 21.70
CA LYS A 300 5.40 -3.98 21.85
C LYS A 300 4.59 -5.19 21.42
N PHE A 301 4.97 -5.83 20.32
CA PHE A 301 4.14 -6.87 19.68
C PHE A 301 4.72 -8.28 19.79
N ASN A 302 5.93 -8.43 20.35
CA ASN A 302 6.69 -9.68 20.37
C ASN A 302 6.81 -10.34 18.98
N ASP A 303 6.91 -9.51 17.93
CA ASP A 303 7.03 -9.90 16.53
C ASP A 303 8.07 -9.02 15.85
N ASP A 304 8.82 -9.58 14.87
CA ASP A 304 9.79 -8.79 14.11
C ASP A 304 9.03 -7.94 13.08
N PRO A 305 9.37 -6.65 12.95
CA PRO A 305 8.69 -5.83 11.94
C PRO A 305 9.14 -6.19 10.54
N SER A 306 8.20 -6.13 9.60
CA SER A 306 8.50 -6.14 8.16
C SER A 306 8.30 -4.75 7.55
N VAL A 307 8.62 -4.60 6.25
CA VAL A 307 8.35 -3.37 5.52
C VAL A 307 6.86 -3.00 5.51
N PHE A 308 5.94 -3.97 5.60
CA PHE A 308 4.51 -3.69 5.69
C PHE A 308 4.12 -3.05 7.03
N ALA A 309 4.85 -3.35 8.11
CA ALA A 309 4.70 -2.59 9.36
C ALA A 309 5.17 -1.14 9.21
N VAL A 310 6.26 -0.90 8.47
CA VAL A 310 6.71 0.45 8.11
C VAL A 310 5.64 1.19 7.31
N TYR A 311 5.07 0.55 6.27
CA TYR A 311 4.00 1.18 5.48
C TYR A 311 2.79 1.54 6.35
N GLY A 312 2.32 0.61 7.19
CA GLY A 312 1.21 0.89 8.12
C GLY A 312 1.49 2.08 9.03
N TYR A 313 2.70 2.15 9.58
CA TYR A 313 3.16 3.25 10.43
C TYR A 313 3.18 4.59 9.67
N LEU A 314 3.79 4.63 8.48
CA LEU A 314 3.92 5.85 7.67
C LEU A 314 2.57 6.37 7.16
N ILE A 315 1.63 5.47 6.84
CA ILE A 315 0.27 5.83 6.40
C ILE A 315 -0.46 6.59 7.51
N VAL A 316 -0.44 6.06 8.74
CA VAL A 316 -1.08 6.72 9.88
C VAL A 316 -0.33 8.00 10.29
N ASP A 317 1.00 8.01 10.21
CA ASP A 317 1.81 9.19 10.48
C ASP A 317 1.49 10.34 9.52
N THR A 318 1.39 10.04 8.23
CA THR A 318 1.01 11.03 7.21
C THR A 318 -0.43 11.51 7.39
N PHE A 319 -1.36 10.58 7.65
CA PHE A 319 -2.73 10.93 7.99
C PHE A 319 -2.80 11.93 9.15
N ALA A 320 -2.10 11.65 10.24
CA ALA A 320 -2.10 12.51 11.43
C ALA A 320 -1.53 13.90 11.15
N LYS A 321 -0.41 14.00 10.45
CA LYS A 321 0.20 15.28 10.04
C LYS A 321 -0.74 16.13 9.19
N VAL A 322 -1.44 15.51 8.24
CA VAL A 322 -2.42 16.21 7.38
C VAL A 322 -3.65 16.64 8.19
N ALA A 323 -4.20 15.75 9.01
CA ALA A 323 -5.37 16.05 9.85
C ALA A 323 -5.05 17.14 10.88
N GLU A 324 -3.85 17.16 11.43
CA GLU A 324 -3.39 18.22 12.35
C GLU A 324 -3.32 19.58 11.66
N LYS A 325 -2.75 19.65 10.44
CA LYS A 325 -2.70 20.88 9.63
C LYS A 325 -4.09 21.33 9.15
N ALA A 326 -5.01 20.42 8.91
CA ALA A 326 -6.40 20.74 8.57
C ALA A 326 -7.17 21.38 9.74
N GLY A 327 -6.68 21.22 10.98
CA GLY A 327 -7.14 21.92 12.18
C GLY A 327 -8.40 21.34 12.81
N GLN A 328 -9.04 22.15 13.68
CA GLN A 328 -10.24 21.72 14.44
C GLN A 328 -11.44 21.39 13.56
N ASN A 329 -11.62 22.11 12.45
CA ASN A 329 -12.70 21.89 11.49
C ASN A 329 -12.31 20.84 10.44
N LEU A 330 -11.90 19.66 10.88
CA LEU A 330 -11.49 18.57 10.01
C LEU A 330 -12.68 18.03 9.22
N THR A 331 -12.61 18.15 7.90
CA THR A 331 -13.55 17.59 6.93
C THR A 331 -12.79 16.91 5.80
N THR A 332 -13.47 16.10 4.98
CA THR A 332 -12.88 15.51 3.78
C THR A 332 -12.24 16.57 2.89
N ASP A 333 -12.92 17.70 2.67
CA ASP A 333 -12.42 18.78 1.81
C ASP A 333 -11.24 19.53 2.45
N SER A 334 -11.26 19.81 3.77
CA SER A 334 -10.12 20.44 4.45
C SER A 334 -8.88 19.53 4.46
N PHE A 335 -9.08 18.22 4.62
CA PHE A 335 -8.01 17.24 4.52
C PHE A 335 -7.41 17.21 3.10
N ALA A 336 -8.25 17.09 2.07
CA ALA A 336 -7.82 17.09 0.67
C ALA A 336 -7.05 18.37 0.31
N LYS A 337 -7.52 19.55 0.74
CA LYS A 337 -6.83 20.82 0.53
C LYS A 337 -5.42 20.84 1.12
N VAL A 338 -5.20 20.25 2.28
CA VAL A 338 -3.86 20.13 2.88
C VAL A 338 -3.03 19.11 2.09
N MET A 339 -3.61 17.95 1.74
CA MET A 339 -2.93 16.93 0.94
C MET A 339 -2.42 17.48 -0.39
N ASP A 340 -3.22 18.28 -1.08
CA ASP A 340 -2.88 18.84 -2.39
C ASP A 340 -1.71 19.85 -2.36
N THR A 341 -1.22 20.17 -1.19
CA THR A 341 -0.02 21.00 -1.01
C THR A 341 1.08 20.29 -0.24
N MET A 342 0.90 19.00 0.05
CA MET A 342 1.82 18.26 0.90
C MET A 342 3.09 17.86 0.14
N ASN A 343 4.24 18.17 0.77
CA ASN A 343 5.54 17.68 0.38
C ASN A 343 6.20 17.06 1.61
N THR A 344 6.72 15.84 1.48
CA THR A 344 7.46 15.17 2.54
C THR A 344 8.88 14.88 2.10
N PRO A 345 9.89 15.13 2.95
CA PRO A 345 11.25 14.69 2.68
C PRO A 345 11.35 13.16 2.78
N PRO A 346 12.46 12.57 2.32
CA PRO A 346 12.79 11.19 2.62
C PRO A 346 12.72 10.90 4.12
N ASP A 347 12.28 9.70 4.48
CA ASP A 347 12.18 9.26 5.88
C ASP A 347 13.36 8.38 6.31
N ILE A 348 13.35 7.96 7.59
CA ILE A 348 14.41 7.10 8.14
C ILE A 348 14.50 5.72 7.47
N PHE A 349 13.44 5.27 6.80
CA PHE A 349 13.39 3.97 6.10
C PHE A 349 13.84 4.08 4.64
N GLY A 350 14.34 5.26 4.23
CA GLY A 350 14.83 5.49 2.88
C GLY A 350 13.72 5.55 1.83
N SER A 351 12.48 5.89 2.22
CA SER A 351 11.41 6.20 1.26
C SER A 351 11.77 7.47 0.48
N PRO A 352 11.39 7.59 -0.79
CA PRO A 352 11.65 8.81 -1.55
C PRO A 352 10.83 9.98 -1.02
N SER A 353 11.24 11.20 -1.33
CA SER A 353 10.38 12.37 -1.14
C SER A 353 9.06 12.18 -1.88
N THR A 354 7.97 12.67 -1.29
CA THR A 354 6.64 12.64 -1.92
C THR A 354 6.10 14.05 -2.08
N SER A 355 5.34 14.26 -3.15
CA SER A 355 4.64 15.52 -3.41
C SER A 355 3.28 15.27 -4.00
N PHE A 356 2.31 16.09 -3.58
CA PHE A 356 0.92 16.03 -4.06
C PHE A 356 0.46 17.40 -4.55
N SER A 357 -0.51 17.40 -5.45
CA SER A 357 -1.15 18.62 -5.96
C SER A 357 -2.59 18.30 -6.36
N PRO A 358 -3.44 19.30 -6.65
CA PRO A 358 -4.80 19.07 -7.15
C PRO A 358 -4.90 18.21 -8.42
N THR A 359 -3.80 18.09 -9.15
CA THR A 359 -3.70 17.29 -10.40
C THR A 359 -2.78 16.09 -10.29
N LYS A 360 -2.17 15.85 -9.12
CA LYS A 360 -1.24 14.74 -8.87
C LYS A 360 -1.53 14.10 -7.51
N HIS A 361 -2.24 13.00 -7.50
CA HIS A 361 -2.59 12.25 -6.28
C HIS A 361 -1.74 11.00 -6.06
N MET A 362 -0.59 10.90 -6.74
CA MET A 362 0.46 9.91 -6.49
C MET A 362 1.70 10.61 -5.93
N GLY A 363 2.18 10.14 -4.75
CA GLY A 363 3.24 10.82 -3.99
C GLY A 363 4.61 10.79 -4.69
N SER A 364 5.01 9.64 -5.21
CA SER A 364 6.29 9.46 -5.91
C SER A 364 6.19 8.38 -6.98
N ASP A 365 6.90 8.57 -8.08
CA ASP A 365 7.05 7.61 -9.18
C ASP A 365 8.44 6.94 -9.22
N ALA A 366 9.28 7.21 -8.24
CA ALA A 366 10.63 6.66 -8.16
C ALA A 366 10.60 5.18 -7.76
N ALA A 367 11.26 4.33 -8.54
CA ALA A 367 11.46 2.90 -8.26
C ALA A 367 12.89 2.63 -7.78
N ARG A 368 13.07 1.64 -6.91
CA ARG A 368 14.37 1.21 -6.42
C ARG A 368 14.41 -0.30 -6.32
N LEU A 369 15.57 -0.91 -6.54
CA LEU A 369 15.75 -2.36 -6.45
C LEU A 369 16.39 -2.76 -5.12
N SER A 370 15.87 -3.85 -4.56
CA SER A 370 16.48 -4.65 -3.52
C SER A 370 16.68 -6.07 -4.02
N GLN A 371 17.64 -6.79 -3.44
CA GLN A 371 17.92 -8.21 -3.73
C GLN A 371 18.06 -8.99 -2.44
N ILE A 372 17.59 -10.21 -2.41
CA ILE A 372 17.90 -11.13 -1.30
C ILE A 372 19.34 -11.62 -1.46
N VAL A 373 20.19 -11.28 -0.50
CA VAL A 373 21.60 -11.70 -0.42
C VAL A 373 21.85 -12.19 1.00
N ASP A 374 22.33 -13.41 1.12
CA ASP A 374 22.58 -14.08 2.42
C ASP A 374 21.34 -14.04 3.35
N GLY A 375 20.17 -14.32 2.79
CA GLY A 375 18.93 -14.40 3.53
C GLY A 375 18.38 -13.06 4.04
N LYS A 376 18.83 -11.92 3.48
CA LYS A 376 18.30 -10.58 3.80
C LYS A 376 18.10 -9.74 2.55
N TRP A 377 17.08 -8.89 2.56
CA TRP A 377 16.92 -7.85 1.56
C TRP A 377 18.03 -6.80 1.68
N LYS A 378 18.76 -6.56 0.61
CA LYS A 378 19.77 -5.51 0.49
C LYS A 378 19.44 -4.59 -0.67
N VAL A 379 19.50 -3.30 -0.47
CA VAL A 379 19.32 -2.29 -1.53
C VAL A 379 20.48 -2.41 -2.53
N VAL A 380 20.16 -2.53 -3.82
CA VAL A 380 21.16 -2.77 -4.88
C VAL A 380 21.09 -1.77 -6.03
N SER A 381 20.27 -0.74 -5.93
CA SER A 381 20.25 0.37 -6.90
C SER A 381 19.96 1.71 -6.23
N GLU A 382 20.32 2.79 -6.92
CA GLU A 382 19.73 4.09 -6.68
C GLU A 382 18.26 4.13 -7.15
N TYR A 383 17.55 5.22 -6.84
CA TYR A 383 16.21 5.44 -7.38
C TYR A 383 16.26 5.63 -8.90
N ILE A 384 15.33 4.99 -9.60
CA ILE A 384 15.13 5.03 -11.04
C ILE A 384 13.88 5.88 -11.28
N ASN A 385 14.06 7.02 -11.89
CA ASN A 385 13.00 7.98 -12.21
C ASN A 385 12.37 7.70 -13.55
#